data_547aff35a71708c5a1f7e5466a159237
#
_entry.id   547aff35a71708c5a1f7e5466a159237
#
_cell.length_a   1.000
_cell.length_b   1.000
_cell.length_c   1.000
_cell.angle_alpha   90.00
_cell.angle_beta   90.00
_cell.angle_gamma   90.00
#
_symmetry.space_group_name_H-M   'P 1'
#
loop_
_entity.id
_entity.type
_entity.pdbx_description
1 polymer ?
#
loop_
_entity_poly.entity_id
_entity_poly.type
_entity_poly.pdbx_seq_one_letter_code
_entity_poly.pdbx_strand_id
1 'polypeptide(L)'
;KAYEESVKLISLNPSSDLGLRYAINSSGLLGKYDEFEKYTAQGINYYPEEPFYQAKRATVLERDKRYEASLEFLKPILNKYPSNKEIIGAFSQSSEYRALQLTKAKEPEKALAVLDTALLYDSQNKSLKYTKGVVYEANRQADSAYYYQKYYEPSIMEYRSFQRHLSGLRSMMLKNEIALTYLRARYGEEDIITSVATAEYTRKGQKNSYTGRLNYAGRSGSASDSMEAEEQTPGGVGIQVQGEWTHHFSPKWSLTANAAFATKYFPDITADVALRHYLKNDWEIGAHVGYRRVAAYTKRYEWNDEFFAGGTGDNGYLFTGWNESKTNLLTVGGELAKTIEVVRLNTKIDMHFFNSNFYYNAQIGAKYFPASDTKTNINAMASIGSAPETAVLDYALPGSFSHTNTMVGLGGQYMVSPNITIGLMGTWNTYYNQTNTVRGISPSNQIESISTRYKNLYNIYAQVYISF
;
A
#
# COMPACT_ATOMS: atom_id res chain seq x y z
N LYS A 1 -2.16 40.12 -30.94
CA LYS A 1 -1.40 41.02 -31.84
C LYS A 1 -0.36 40.29 -32.67
N ALA A 2 0.68 39.62 -32.07
CA ALA A 2 1.70 38.89 -32.85
C ALA A 2 1.12 37.80 -33.76
N TYR A 3 0.14 37.03 -33.27
CA TYR A 3 -0.59 36.03 -34.05
C TYR A 3 -1.38 36.67 -35.23
N GLU A 4 -2.10 37.72 -34.98
CA GLU A 4 -2.91 38.42 -36.02
C GLU A 4 -2.01 38.96 -37.13
N GLU A 5 -0.90 39.58 -36.77
CA GLU A 5 0.05 40.13 -37.76
C GLU A 5 0.73 39.00 -38.55
N SER A 6 1.04 37.89 -37.93
CA SER A 6 1.61 36.73 -38.65
C SER A 6 0.60 36.10 -39.63
N VAL A 7 -0.69 36.04 -39.27
CA VAL A 7 -1.75 35.57 -40.16
C VAL A 7 -1.92 36.51 -41.35
N LYS A 8 -1.88 37.82 -41.15
CA LYS A 8 -1.88 38.80 -42.26
C LYS A 8 -0.68 38.61 -43.18
N LEU A 9 0.51 38.44 -42.62
CA LEU A 9 1.69 38.22 -43.42
C LEU A 9 1.59 36.96 -44.29
N ILE A 10 1.05 35.87 -43.73
CA ILE A 10 0.81 34.62 -44.47
C ILE A 10 -0.29 34.81 -45.53
N SER A 11 -1.31 35.63 -45.27
CA SER A 11 -2.37 35.92 -46.27
C SER A 11 -1.84 36.69 -47.48
N LEU A 12 -0.82 37.53 -47.28
CA LEU A 12 -0.14 38.27 -48.36
C LEU A 12 0.94 37.41 -49.06
N ASN A 13 1.63 36.62 -48.31
CA ASN A 13 2.67 35.68 -48.83
C ASN A 13 2.56 34.34 -48.09
N PRO A 14 1.89 33.34 -48.68
CA PRO A 14 1.68 32.02 -48.05
C PRO A 14 2.98 31.27 -47.77
N SER A 15 4.08 31.54 -48.44
CA SER A 15 5.41 30.93 -48.22
C SER A 15 6.29 31.78 -47.31
N SER A 16 5.80 32.82 -46.64
CA SER A 16 6.61 33.62 -45.72
C SER A 16 7.14 32.79 -44.56
N ASP A 17 8.42 32.47 -44.53
CA ASP A 17 9.07 31.74 -43.42
C ASP A 17 8.87 32.48 -42.10
N LEU A 18 9.09 33.81 -42.09
CA LEU A 18 8.86 34.63 -40.89
C LEU A 18 7.40 34.57 -40.39
N GLY A 19 6.44 34.71 -41.33
CA GLY A 19 5.02 34.62 -41.02
C GLY A 19 4.66 33.26 -40.40
N LEU A 20 5.09 32.18 -41.00
CA LEU A 20 4.81 30.81 -40.55
C LEU A 20 5.44 30.56 -39.19
N ARG A 21 6.69 30.94 -38.93
CA ARG A 21 7.36 30.76 -37.61
C ARG A 21 6.61 31.51 -36.50
N TYR A 22 6.24 32.76 -36.75
CA TYR A 22 5.45 33.53 -35.74
C TYR A 22 4.04 33.01 -35.54
N ALA A 23 3.36 32.56 -36.61
CA ALA A 23 2.05 31.94 -36.50
C ALA A 23 2.08 30.64 -35.69
N ILE A 24 3.03 29.79 -35.94
CA ILE A 24 3.23 28.52 -35.19
C ILE A 24 3.52 28.83 -33.71
N ASN A 25 4.52 29.67 -33.41
CA ASN A 25 4.89 29.94 -32.02
C ASN A 25 3.77 30.63 -31.24
N SER A 26 3.09 31.62 -31.86
CA SER A 26 2.00 32.33 -31.19
C SER A 26 0.71 31.50 -31.07
N SER A 27 0.39 30.64 -32.04
CA SER A 27 -0.74 29.71 -31.92
C SER A 27 -0.51 28.69 -30.80
N GLY A 28 0.72 28.18 -30.66
CA GLY A 28 1.10 27.31 -29.55
C GLY A 28 0.94 27.97 -28.18
N LEU A 29 1.42 29.21 -28.03
CA LEU A 29 1.26 29.99 -26.78
C LEU A 29 -0.20 30.34 -26.46
N LEU A 30 -1.04 30.50 -27.46
CA LEU A 30 -2.47 30.81 -27.31
C LEU A 30 -3.35 29.55 -27.14
N GLY A 31 -2.78 28.35 -27.22
CA GLY A 31 -3.53 27.11 -27.19
C GLY A 31 -4.38 26.82 -28.43
N LYS A 32 -4.12 27.53 -29.56
CA LYS A 32 -4.79 27.34 -30.84
C LYS A 32 -4.15 26.21 -31.64
N TYR A 33 -4.42 24.98 -31.18
CA TYR A 33 -3.69 23.81 -31.65
C TYR A 33 -3.97 23.42 -33.12
N ASP A 34 -5.18 23.66 -33.60
CA ASP A 34 -5.55 23.39 -34.99
C ASP A 34 -4.79 24.32 -35.95
N GLU A 35 -4.65 25.60 -35.60
CA GLU A 35 -3.84 26.54 -36.34
C GLU A 35 -2.34 26.22 -36.22
N PHE A 36 -1.88 25.79 -35.05
CA PHE A 36 -0.50 25.32 -34.87
C PHE A 36 -0.17 24.17 -35.85
N GLU A 37 -1.03 23.16 -35.93
CA GLU A 37 -0.87 22.03 -36.84
C GLU A 37 -0.94 22.46 -38.30
N LYS A 38 -1.94 23.27 -38.66
CA LYS A 38 -2.14 23.84 -40.02
C LYS A 38 -0.86 24.53 -40.50
N TYR A 39 -0.35 25.49 -39.72
CA TYR A 39 0.83 26.25 -40.12
C TYR A 39 2.10 25.44 -40.09
N THR A 40 2.20 24.45 -39.21
CA THR A 40 3.32 23.49 -39.20
C THR A 40 3.32 22.65 -40.49
N ALA A 41 2.18 22.12 -40.92
CA ALA A 41 2.05 21.37 -42.17
C ALA A 41 2.36 22.26 -43.39
N GLN A 42 1.90 23.50 -43.40
CA GLN A 42 2.20 24.47 -44.44
C GLN A 42 3.71 24.80 -44.51
N GLY A 43 4.37 24.95 -43.34
CA GLY A 43 5.80 25.18 -43.24
C GLY A 43 6.61 24.01 -43.78
N ILE A 44 6.24 22.77 -43.47
CA ILE A 44 6.90 21.58 -44.02
C ILE A 44 6.73 21.49 -45.54
N ASN A 45 5.56 21.86 -46.05
CA ASN A 45 5.32 21.83 -47.51
C ASN A 45 6.23 22.81 -48.29
N TYR A 46 6.44 24.01 -47.74
CA TYR A 46 7.34 25.00 -48.38
C TYR A 46 8.82 24.80 -48.04
N TYR A 47 9.13 24.31 -46.84
CA TYR A 47 10.46 24.18 -46.31
C TYR A 47 10.71 22.77 -45.71
N PRO A 48 10.69 21.70 -46.54
CA PRO A 48 10.75 20.33 -46.07
C PRO A 48 12.07 19.98 -45.36
N GLU A 49 13.14 20.68 -45.62
CA GLU A 49 14.47 20.45 -45.06
C GLU A 49 14.76 21.32 -43.82
N GLU A 50 13.86 22.24 -43.45
CA GLU A 50 14.09 23.20 -42.39
C GLU A 50 13.82 22.55 -41.01
N PRO A 51 14.84 22.43 -40.13
CA PRO A 51 14.75 21.77 -38.84
C PRO A 51 13.67 22.31 -37.93
N PHE A 52 13.38 23.60 -37.97
CA PHE A 52 12.33 24.23 -37.18
C PHE A 52 10.96 23.57 -37.41
N TYR A 53 10.53 23.42 -38.65
CA TYR A 53 9.23 22.84 -38.97
C TYR A 53 9.18 21.35 -38.64
N GLN A 54 10.27 20.64 -38.81
CA GLN A 54 10.40 19.23 -38.43
C GLN A 54 10.26 19.04 -36.92
N ALA A 55 10.92 19.91 -36.12
CA ALA A 55 10.77 19.90 -34.67
C ALA A 55 9.30 20.18 -34.23
N LYS A 56 8.62 21.13 -34.92
CA LYS A 56 7.21 21.43 -34.63
C LYS A 56 6.26 20.28 -35.04
N ARG A 57 6.58 19.53 -36.08
CA ARG A 57 5.84 18.31 -36.43
C ARG A 57 5.91 17.26 -35.33
N ALA A 58 7.08 17.09 -34.72
CA ALA A 58 7.22 16.22 -33.54
C ALA A 58 6.31 16.67 -32.39
N THR A 59 6.21 17.98 -32.12
CA THR A 59 5.29 18.53 -31.09
C THR A 59 3.81 18.22 -31.40
N VAL A 60 3.40 18.20 -32.68
CA VAL A 60 2.04 17.77 -33.06
C VAL A 60 1.82 16.30 -32.69
N LEU A 61 2.77 15.42 -33.00
CA LEU A 61 2.68 14.00 -32.67
C LEU A 61 2.66 13.76 -31.15
N GLU A 62 3.44 14.54 -30.39
CA GLU A 62 3.46 14.48 -28.92
C GLU A 62 2.11 14.87 -28.30
N ARG A 63 1.46 15.92 -28.80
CA ARG A 63 0.12 16.32 -28.36
C ARG A 63 -0.88 15.19 -28.51
N ASP A 64 -0.79 14.42 -29.59
CA ASP A 64 -1.65 13.26 -29.85
C ASP A 64 -1.20 12.00 -29.06
N LYS A 65 -0.21 12.16 -28.16
CA LYS A 65 0.41 11.05 -27.38
C LYS A 65 1.05 9.97 -28.24
N ARG A 66 1.40 10.28 -29.48
CA ARG A 66 2.07 9.42 -30.46
C ARG A 66 3.60 9.53 -30.34
N TYR A 67 4.10 9.34 -29.09
CA TYR A 67 5.52 9.59 -28.78
C TYR A 67 6.47 8.67 -29.55
N GLU A 68 6.11 7.41 -29.77
CA GLU A 68 6.87 6.46 -30.61
C GLU A 68 7.01 6.97 -32.04
N ALA A 69 5.87 7.35 -32.66
CA ALA A 69 5.88 7.90 -34.01
C ALA A 69 6.70 9.20 -34.11
N SER A 70 6.70 10.04 -33.06
CA SER A 70 7.55 11.23 -32.99
C SER A 70 9.04 10.87 -33.01
N LEU A 71 9.45 9.87 -32.23
CA LEU A 71 10.84 9.39 -32.20
C LEU A 71 11.26 8.77 -33.52
N GLU A 72 10.41 7.92 -34.13
CA GLU A 72 10.68 7.33 -35.45
C GLU A 72 10.83 8.41 -36.53
N PHE A 73 9.98 9.44 -36.48
CA PHE A 73 10.03 10.57 -37.39
C PHE A 73 11.34 11.40 -37.23
N LEU A 74 11.72 11.71 -35.98
CA LEU A 74 12.90 12.56 -35.70
C LEU A 74 14.23 11.83 -35.92
N LYS A 75 14.30 10.53 -35.80
CA LYS A 75 15.54 9.75 -35.84
C LYS A 75 16.34 9.94 -37.14
N PRO A 76 15.75 9.84 -38.35
CA PRO A 76 16.49 10.12 -39.59
C PRO A 76 16.92 11.60 -39.70
N ILE A 77 16.09 12.53 -39.17
CA ILE A 77 16.38 13.95 -39.19
C ILE A 77 17.55 14.27 -38.25
N LEU A 78 17.56 13.67 -37.06
CA LEU A 78 18.65 13.79 -36.09
C LEU A 78 19.98 13.27 -36.67
N ASN A 79 19.97 12.19 -37.43
CA ASN A 79 21.15 11.67 -38.11
C ASN A 79 21.67 12.64 -39.20
N LYS A 80 20.74 13.36 -39.86
CA LYS A 80 21.11 14.38 -40.87
C LYS A 80 21.62 15.68 -40.23
N TYR A 81 21.08 16.05 -39.06
CA TYR A 81 21.38 17.30 -38.36
C TYR A 81 21.81 17.04 -36.89
N PRO A 82 22.89 16.31 -36.62
CA PRO A 82 23.22 15.80 -35.28
C PRO A 82 23.62 16.87 -34.27
N SER A 83 23.88 18.10 -34.70
CA SER A 83 24.21 19.24 -33.83
C SER A 83 23.11 20.31 -33.79
N ASN A 84 21.97 20.07 -34.44
CA ASN A 84 20.89 21.05 -34.46
C ASN A 84 20.11 21.02 -33.11
N LYS A 85 20.14 22.14 -32.39
CA LYS A 85 19.58 22.27 -31.06
C LYS A 85 18.04 22.07 -31.03
N GLU A 86 17.32 22.48 -32.09
CA GLU A 86 15.88 22.34 -32.18
C GLU A 86 15.46 20.86 -32.31
N ILE A 87 16.17 20.12 -33.20
CA ILE A 87 15.95 18.70 -33.43
C ILE A 87 16.34 17.87 -32.17
N ILE A 88 17.52 18.18 -31.59
CA ILE A 88 17.94 17.52 -30.33
C ILE A 88 16.95 17.79 -29.24
N GLY A 89 16.45 19.04 -29.08
CA GLY A 89 15.45 19.40 -28.07
C GLY A 89 14.14 18.66 -28.27
N ALA A 90 13.63 18.60 -29.51
CA ALA A 90 12.41 17.84 -29.82
C ALA A 90 12.58 16.35 -29.57
N PHE A 91 13.72 15.75 -29.96
CA PHE A 91 14.01 14.34 -29.70
C PHE A 91 14.12 14.04 -28.21
N SER A 92 14.77 14.91 -27.44
CA SER A 92 14.87 14.81 -25.98
C SER A 92 13.49 14.86 -25.33
N GLN A 93 12.62 15.78 -25.72
CA GLN A 93 11.27 15.93 -25.19
C GLN A 93 10.39 14.72 -25.52
N SER A 94 10.38 14.26 -26.77
CA SER A 94 9.66 13.05 -27.17
C SER A 94 10.15 11.82 -26.41
N SER A 95 11.46 11.73 -26.16
CA SER A 95 12.08 10.64 -25.38
C SER A 95 11.64 10.65 -23.94
N GLU A 96 11.51 11.82 -23.30
CA GLU A 96 10.97 11.96 -21.95
C GLU A 96 9.53 11.45 -21.87
N TYR A 97 8.66 11.94 -22.75
CA TYR A 97 7.25 11.51 -22.74
C TYR A 97 7.10 10.02 -23.02
N ARG A 98 7.89 9.48 -23.96
CA ARG A 98 7.88 8.04 -24.23
C ARG A 98 8.37 7.23 -23.06
N ALA A 99 9.43 7.65 -22.38
CA ALA A 99 9.95 6.98 -21.20
C ALA A 99 8.93 6.98 -20.04
N LEU A 100 8.25 8.10 -19.79
CA LEU A 100 7.19 8.18 -18.80
C LEU A 100 5.99 7.27 -19.15
N GLN A 101 5.63 7.19 -20.43
CA GLN A 101 4.59 6.28 -20.91
C GLN A 101 4.97 4.80 -20.66
N LEU A 102 6.21 4.41 -20.99
CA LEU A 102 6.74 3.06 -20.77
C LEU A 102 6.84 2.74 -19.27
N THR A 103 7.21 3.72 -18.44
CA THR A 103 7.26 3.58 -16.99
C THR A 103 5.86 3.26 -16.42
N LYS A 104 4.84 4.00 -16.86
CA LYS A 104 3.43 3.71 -16.49
C LYS A 104 2.96 2.33 -16.98
N ALA A 105 3.52 1.86 -18.11
CA ALA A 105 3.27 0.51 -18.64
C ALA A 105 4.05 -0.59 -17.90
N LYS A 106 4.86 -0.24 -16.87
CA LYS A 106 5.75 -1.17 -16.13
C LYS A 106 6.80 -1.84 -17.04
N GLU A 107 7.34 -1.06 -17.97
CA GLU A 107 8.41 -1.47 -18.92
C GLU A 107 9.68 -0.59 -18.73
N PRO A 108 10.31 -0.63 -17.53
CA PRO A 108 11.39 0.29 -17.16
C PRO A 108 12.65 0.11 -18.02
N GLU A 109 12.96 -1.10 -18.47
CA GLU A 109 14.15 -1.37 -19.31
C GLU A 109 14.03 -0.66 -20.66
N LYS A 110 12.84 -0.70 -21.28
CA LYS A 110 12.59 0.05 -22.52
C LYS A 110 12.63 1.56 -22.29
N ALA A 111 12.07 2.02 -21.16
CA ALA A 111 12.12 3.45 -20.80
C ALA A 111 13.57 3.94 -20.66
N LEU A 112 14.41 3.19 -19.95
CA LEU A 112 15.84 3.51 -19.79
C LEU A 112 16.56 3.53 -21.15
N ALA A 113 16.33 2.57 -22.04
CA ALA A 113 16.94 2.52 -23.35
C ALA A 113 16.60 3.75 -24.22
N VAL A 114 15.37 4.23 -24.16
CA VAL A 114 14.94 5.45 -24.86
C VAL A 114 15.69 6.68 -24.31
N LEU A 115 15.78 6.81 -22.97
CA LEU A 115 16.50 7.94 -22.34
C LEU A 115 18.01 7.88 -22.58
N ASP A 116 18.60 6.68 -22.56
CA ASP A 116 20.02 6.51 -22.83
C ASP A 116 20.35 6.92 -24.26
N THR A 117 19.50 6.57 -25.22
CA THR A 117 19.64 7.01 -26.60
C THR A 117 19.58 8.54 -26.70
N ALA A 118 18.64 9.21 -26.02
CA ALA A 118 18.55 10.67 -26.04
C ALA A 118 19.76 11.35 -25.38
N LEU A 119 20.28 10.78 -24.30
CA LEU A 119 21.45 11.29 -23.59
C LEU A 119 22.77 11.16 -24.40
N LEU A 120 22.83 10.32 -25.44
CA LEU A 120 23.96 10.32 -26.38
C LEU A 120 24.06 11.63 -27.15
N TYR A 121 22.93 12.27 -27.47
CA TYR A 121 22.87 13.52 -28.23
C TYR A 121 22.85 14.75 -27.30
N ASP A 122 22.28 14.64 -26.11
CA ASP A 122 22.18 15.74 -25.13
C ASP A 122 22.59 15.27 -23.73
N SER A 123 23.88 14.97 -23.58
CA SER A 123 24.44 14.34 -22.37
C SER A 123 24.33 15.21 -21.10
N GLN A 124 24.12 16.53 -21.24
CA GLN A 124 23.99 17.46 -20.13
C GLN A 124 22.53 17.84 -19.80
N ASN A 125 21.56 17.27 -20.50
CA ASN A 125 20.15 17.57 -20.28
C ASN A 125 19.70 17.14 -18.88
N LYS A 126 19.42 18.13 -18.04
CA LYS A 126 19.01 17.91 -16.65
C LYS A 126 17.64 17.23 -16.55
N SER A 127 16.72 17.54 -17.49
CA SER A 127 15.37 16.97 -17.53
C SER A 127 15.41 15.47 -17.88
N LEU A 128 16.17 15.09 -18.92
CA LEU A 128 16.37 13.68 -19.26
C LEU A 128 17.00 12.89 -18.11
N LYS A 129 18.02 13.46 -17.43
CA LYS A 129 18.63 12.83 -16.24
C LYS A 129 17.61 12.67 -15.11
N TYR A 130 16.81 13.70 -14.85
CA TYR A 130 15.76 13.65 -13.84
C TYR A 130 14.74 12.55 -14.17
N THR A 131 14.22 12.54 -15.41
CA THR A 131 13.28 11.51 -15.89
C THR A 131 13.87 10.11 -15.80
N LYS A 132 15.16 9.95 -16.07
CA LYS A 132 15.89 8.68 -15.87
C LYS A 132 15.85 8.26 -14.38
N GLY A 133 16.03 9.21 -13.47
CA GLY A 133 15.85 8.99 -12.03
C GLY A 133 14.43 8.55 -11.65
N VAL A 134 13.40 9.16 -12.25
CA VAL A 134 12.00 8.76 -12.06
C VAL A 134 11.73 7.32 -12.53
N VAL A 135 12.35 6.90 -13.66
CA VAL A 135 12.25 5.51 -14.13
C VAL A 135 12.90 4.53 -13.14
N TYR A 136 14.09 4.87 -12.62
CA TYR A 136 14.75 4.05 -11.59
C TYR A 136 13.92 3.94 -10.31
N GLU A 137 13.30 5.04 -9.89
CA GLU A 137 12.41 5.05 -8.73
C GLU A 137 11.20 4.12 -8.92
N ALA A 138 10.52 4.21 -10.06
CA ALA A 138 9.41 3.34 -10.41
C ALA A 138 9.83 1.85 -10.49
N ASN A 139 11.11 1.58 -10.78
CA ASN A 139 11.72 0.25 -10.77
C ASN A 139 12.33 -0.15 -9.40
N ARG A 140 12.02 0.60 -8.33
CA ARG A 140 12.49 0.36 -6.95
C ARG A 140 14.01 0.37 -6.78
N GLN A 141 14.72 1.08 -7.63
CA GLN A 141 16.16 1.27 -7.59
C GLN A 141 16.49 2.65 -6.98
N ALA A 142 16.27 2.79 -5.68
CA ALA A 142 16.37 4.06 -4.98
C ALA A 142 17.77 4.71 -5.07
N ASP A 143 18.83 3.90 -5.10
CA ASP A 143 20.20 4.38 -5.22
C ASP A 143 20.41 5.14 -6.55
N SER A 144 20.02 4.52 -7.66
CA SER A 144 20.09 5.12 -8.99
C SER A 144 19.13 6.30 -9.12
N ALA A 145 17.92 6.18 -8.59
CA ALA A 145 16.93 7.25 -8.57
C ALA A 145 17.49 8.50 -7.87
N TYR A 146 18.02 8.35 -6.65
CA TYR A 146 18.64 9.44 -5.91
C TYR A 146 19.83 10.05 -6.66
N TYR A 147 20.70 9.20 -7.22
CA TYR A 147 21.88 9.66 -7.97
C TYR A 147 21.51 10.59 -9.13
N TYR A 148 20.48 10.24 -9.90
CA TYR A 148 20.06 11.04 -11.05
C TYR A 148 19.20 12.25 -10.65
N GLN A 149 18.36 12.15 -9.61
CA GLN A 149 17.45 13.23 -9.25
C GLN A 149 18.09 14.33 -8.39
N LYS A 150 19.10 14.03 -7.56
CA LYS A 150 19.70 14.99 -6.61
C LYS A 150 20.28 16.26 -7.25
N TYR A 151 20.58 16.25 -8.54
CA TYR A 151 21.13 17.39 -9.28
C TYR A 151 20.06 18.20 -10.01
N TYR A 152 18.80 17.79 -9.93
CA TYR A 152 17.70 18.57 -10.48
C TYR A 152 17.47 19.83 -9.65
N GLU A 153 17.20 20.94 -10.32
CA GLU A 153 16.96 22.24 -9.71
C GLU A 153 15.46 22.57 -9.81
N PRO A 154 14.67 22.28 -8.77
CA PRO A 154 13.24 22.58 -8.78
C PRO A 154 12.98 24.09 -8.67
N SER A 155 11.79 24.52 -9.01
CA SER A 155 11.34 25.88 -8.74
C SER A 155 11.32 26.17 -7.23
N ILE A 156 11.34 27.46 -6.86
CA ILE A 156 11.29 27.89 -5.44
C ILE A 156 10.07 27.31 -4.73
N MET A 157 8.92 27.23 -5.42
CA MET A 157 7.68 26.67 -4.87
C MET A 157 7.78 25.14 -4.60
N GLU A 158 8.51 24.44 -5.44
CA GLU A 158 8.66 22.97 -5.37
C GLU A 158 9.85 22.54 -4.50
N TYR A 159 10.73 23.48 -4.11
CA TYR A 159 11.97 23.16 -3.43
C TYR A 159 11.78 22.32 -2.16
N ARG A 160 10.84 22.69 -1.29
CA ARG A 160 10.56 21.94 -0.06
C ARG A 160 10.03 20.53 -0.32
N SER A 161 9.09 20.39 -1.23
CA SER A 161 8.53 19.08 -1.59
C SER A 161 9.59 18.20 -2.23
N PHE A 162 10.44 18.76 -3.07
CA PHE A 162 11.53 18.05 -3.72
C PHE A 162 12.61 17.60 -2.72
N GLN A 163 13.01 18.44 -1.76
CA GLN A 163 13.95 18.03 -0.71
C GLN A 163 13.37 16.90 0.16
N ARG A 164 12.07 16.95 0.44
CA ARG A 164 11.39 15.88 1.15
C ARG A 164 11.33 14.59 0.33
N HIS A 165 11.08 14.70 -0.96
CA HIS A 165 11.15 13.58 -1.89
C HIS A 165 12.56 12.93 -1.91
N LEU A 166 13.63 13.71 -2.03
CA LEU A 166 15.00 13.20 -1.94
C LEU A 166 15.30 12.53 -0.59
N SER A 167 14.75 13.07 0.50
CA SER A 167 14.84 12.43 1.82
C SER A 167 14.11 11.09 1.85
N GLY A 168 12.98 10.97 1.18
CA GLY A 168 12.25 9.71 0.97
C GLY A 168 13.09 8.68 0.20
N LEU A 169 13.71 9.10 -0.92
CA LEU A 169 14.62 8.24 -1.68
C LEU A 169 15.79 7.76 -0.84
N ARG A 170 16.42 8.65 -0.05
CA ARG A 170 17.50 8.26 0.88
C ARG A 170 17.04 7.24 1.90
N SER A 171 15.83 7.40 2.44
CA SER A 171 15.25 6.41 3.36
C SER A 171 15.05 5.04 2.69
N MET A 172 14.67 5.01 1.41
CA MET A 172 14.53 3.76 0.65
C MET A 172 15.87 3.09 0.29
N MET A 173 16.98 3.83 0.28
CA MET A 173 18.32 3.27 0.08
C MET A 173 18.80 2.47 1.29
N LEU A 174 18.25 2.73 2.47
CA LEU A 174 18.59 2.04 3.70
C LEU A 174 18.04 0.61 3.66
N LYS A 175 18.95 -0.35 3.74
CA LYS A 175 18.62 -1.77 3.49
C LYS A 175 18.13 -2.50 4.73
N ASN A 176 18.46 -1.99 5.89
CA ASN A 176 18.09 -2.58 7.16
C ASN A 176 17.08 -1.70 7.88
N GLU A 177 16.11 -2.30 8.52
CA GLU A 177 15.10 -1.59 9.30
C GLU A 177 14.76 -2.39 10.56
N ILE A 178 14.78 -1.72 11.70
CA ILE A 178 14.23 -2.22 12.95
C ILE A 178 12.90 -1.51 13.17
N ALA A 179 11.85 -2.26 13.48
CA ALA A 179 10.59 -1.68 13.90
C ALA A 179 10.23 -2.16 15.32
N LEU A 180 9.73 -1.23 16.12
CA LEU A 180 9.13 -1.51 17.41
C LEU A 180 7.66 -1.09 17.33
N THR A 181 6.77 -2.04 17.61
CA THR A 181 5.33 -1.80 17.60
C THR A 181 4.74 -2.17 18.95
N TYR A 182 3.85 -1.34 19.43
CA TYR A 182 3.02 -1.64 20.61
C TYR A 182 1.56 -1.52 20.24
N LEU A 183 0.82 -2.60 20.46
CA LEU A 183 -0.62 -2.66 20.34
C LEU A 183 -1.25 -2.76 21.73
N ARG A 184 -2.30 -1.98 21.97
CA ARG A 184 -3.20 -2.15 23.12
C ARG A 184 -4.63 -2.31 22.61
N ALA A 185 -5.20 -3.47 22.88
CA ALA A 185 -6.60 -3.80 22.58
C ALA A 185 -7.40 -3.85 23.89
N ARG A 186 -8.49 -3.10 23.96
CA ARG A 186 -9.39 -3.04 25.13
C ARG A 186 -10.82 -3.35 24.71
N TYR A 187 -11.45 -4.28 25.40
CA TYR A 187 -12.88 -4.57 25.25
C TYR A 187 -13.69 -3.59 26.13
N GLY A 188 -14.66 -2.91 25.52
CA GLY A 188 -15.29 -1.71 26.13
C GLY A 188 -16.12 -1.94 27.37
N GLU A 189 -16.71 -3.12 27.55
CA GLU A 189 -17.57 -3.44 28.70
C GLU A 189 -16.90 -4.38 29.72
N GLU A 190 -15.69 -4.82 29.41
CA GLU A 190 -14.92 -5.72 30.28
C GLU A 190 -13.50 -5.18 30.41
N ASP A 191 -12.91 -5.35 31.58
CA ASP A 191 -11.54 -4.91 31.84
C ASP A 191 -10.49 -5.86 31.21
N ILE A 192 -10.86 -6.53 30.12
CA ILE A 192 -9.94 -7.37 29.37
C ILE A 192 -9.09 -6.49 28.47
N ILE A 193 -7.80 -6.50 28.72
CA ILE A 193 -6.80 -5.77 27.91
C ILE A 193 -5.82 -6.79 27.35
N THR A 194 -5.62 -6.75 26.04
CA THR A 194 -4.51 -7.44 25.37
C THR A 194 -3.49 -6.42 24.95
N SER A 195 -2.25 -6.60 25.33
CA SER A 195 -1.13 -5.79 24.91
C SER A 195 -0.17 -6.67 24.11
N VAL A 196 0.28 -6.21 22.94
CA VAL A 196 1.27 -6.91 22.12
C VAL A 196 2.43 -5.96 21.85
N ALA A 197 3.63 -6.38 22.23
CA ALA A 197 4.87 -5.71 21.86
C ALA A 197 5.55 -6.53 20.77
N THR A 198 5.93 -5.88 19.67
CA THR A 198 6.61 -6.51 18.54
C THR A 198 7.97 -5.86 18.33
N ALA A 199 9.01 -6.66 18.23
CA ALA A 199 10.30 -6.28 17.68
C ALA A 199 10.47 -6.93 16.31
N GLU A 200 10.75 -6.14 15.31
CA GLU A 200 10.90 -6.58 13.92
C GLU A 200 12.26 -6.15 13.38
N TYR A 201 12.90 -7.02 12.62
CA TYR A 201 14.04 -6.68 11.78
C TYR A 201 13.75 -7.06 10.34
N THR A 202 13.92 -6.09 9.43
CA THR A 202 13.74 -6.29 7.99
C THR A 202 15.03 -5.97 7.25
N ARG A 203 15.47 -6.89 6.39
CA ARG A 203 16.52 -6.66 5.40
C ARG A 203 15.91 -6.58 4.02
N LYS A 204 16.04 -5.40 3.39
CA LYS A 204 15.49 -5.09 2.06
C LYS A 204 16.55 -5.29 0.99
N GLY A 205 16.26 -6.11 0.00
CA GLY A 205 17.08 -6.27 -1.21
C GLY A 205 16.29 -5.91 -2.47
N GLN A 206 16.96 -5.87 -3.62
CA GLN A 206 16.28 -5.54 -4.89
C GLN A 206 15.19 -6.53 -5.26
N LYS A 207 15.48 -7.83 -5.15
CA LYS A 207 14.53 -8.90 -5.49
C LYS A 207 13.94 -9.57 -4.27
N ASN A 208 14.66 -9.61 -3.16
CA ASN A 208 14.26 -10.32 -1.94
C ASN A 208 14.26 -9.40 -0.75
N SER A 209 13.24 -9.51 0.10
CA SER A 209 13.21 -8.93 1.43
C SER A 209 12.94 -10.02 2.45
N TYR A 210 13.59 -9.94 3.60
CA TYR A 210 13.45 -10.88 4.69
C TYR A 210 13.10 -10.11 5.95
N THR A 211 12.05 -10.56 6.65
CA THR A 211 11.62 -9.96 7.92
C THR A 211 11.53 -11.03 8.98
N GLY A 212 12.13 -10.79 10.13
CA GLY A 212 11.96 -11.59 11.34
C GLY A 212 11.23 -10.76 12.40
N ARG A 213 10.23 -11.35 13.08
CA ARG A 213 9.45 -10.73 14.14
C ARG A 213 9.46 -11.56 15.39
N LEU A 214 9.57 -10.88 16.54
CA LEU A 214 9.31 -11.43 17.86
C LEU A 214 8.15 -10.68 18.46
N ASN A 215 7.05 -11.39 18.72
CA ASN A 215 5.84 -10.82 19.31
C ASN A 215 5.71 -11.34 20.75
N TYR A 216 5.45 -10.43 21.68
CA TYR A 216 5.16 -10.72 23.08
C TYR A 216 3.77 -10.18 23.41
N ALA A 217 2.84 -11.04 23.77
CA ALA A 217 1.49 -10.67 24.15
C ALA A 217 1.25 -10.91 25.62
N GLY A 218 0.64 -9.92 26.29
CA GLY A 218 0.08 -10.06 27.63
C GLY A 218 -1.42 -9.80 27.59
N ARG A 219 -2.22 -10.67 28.18
CA ARG A 219 -3.67 -10.51 28.32
C ARG A 219 -4.05 -10.51 29.79
N SER A 220 -4.74 -9.45 30.23
CA SER A 220 -5.43 -9.50 31.52
C SER A 220 -6.69 -10.34 31.34
N GLY A 221 -6.90 -11.27 32.25
CA GLY A 221 -8.16 -11.96 32.43
C GLY A 221 -8.38 -12.00 33.93
N SER A 222 -9.59 -12.01 34.43
CA SER A 222 -9.79 -12.25 35.82
C SER A 222 -10.17 -13.72 36.03
N ALA A 223 -9.47 -14.42 36.89
CA ALA A 223 -9.87 -15.73 37.36
C ALA A 223 -10.86 -15.51 38.48
N SER A 224 -12.12 -15.31 38.16
CA SER A 224 -13.13 -15.24 39.19
C SER A 224 -13.56 -16.65 39.58
N ASP A 225 -13.51 -16.90 40.86
CA ASP A 225 -14.01 -18.14 41.46
C ASP A 225 -15.55 -18.20 41.51
N SER A 226 -16.23 -17.13 41.07
CA SER A 226 -17.69 -17.09 41.05
C SER A 226 -18.25 -17.50 39.68
N MET A 227 -19.36 -18.28 39.71
CA MET A 227 -20.09 -18.65 38.50
C MET A 227 -20.69 -17.45 37.74
N GLU A 228 -20.81 -16.31 38.41
CA GLU A 228 -21.33 -15.06 37.85
C GLU A 228 -20.29 -14.26 37.06
N ALA A 229 -19.03 -14.59 37.22
CA ALA A 229 -18.00 -13.90 36.49
C ALA A 229 -18.03 -14.31 35.01
N GLU A 230 -18.36 -13.37 34.18
CA GLU A 230 -18.46 -13.50 32.73
C GLU A 230 -17.06 -13.57 32.02
N GLU A 231 -16.13 -14.25 32.67
CA GLU A 231 -14.80 -14.40 32.11
C GLU A 231 -14.75 -15.33 30.93
N GLN A 232 -14.20 -14.84 29.88
CA GLN A 232 -14.38 -15.45 28.59
C GLN A 232 -13.09 -15.94 27.97
N THR A 233 -11.94 -15.53 28.50
CA THR A 233 -10.63 -16.02 28.09
C THR A 233 -9.65 -16.01 29.25
N PRO A 234 -8.75 -17.01 29.31
CA PRO A 234 -7.70 -17.02 30.32
C PRO A 234 -6.74 -15.85 30.10
N GLY A 235 -6.36 -15.18 31.16
CA GLY A 235 -5.24 -14.23 31.18
C GLY A 235 -3.88 -14.92 31.01
N GLY A 236 -2.82 -14.16 30.84
CA GLY A 236 -1.43 -14.66 30.81
C GLY A 236 -0.56 -14.07 29.70
N VAL A 237 0.46 -14.80 29.30
CA VAL A 237 1.51 -14.35 28.38
C VAL A 237 1.65 -15.32 27.21
N GLY A 238 1.84 -14.77 26.01
CA GLY A 238 2.14 -15.51 24.78
C GLY A 238 3.36 -14.94 24.07
N ILE A 239 4.09 -15.79 23.37
CA ILE A 239 5.25 -15.43 22.56
C ILE A 239 5.06 -16.03 21.17
N GLN A 240 5.38 -15.25 20.11
CA GLN A 240 5.37 -15.71 18.73
C GLN A 240 6.67 -15.31 18.05
N VAL A 241 7.26 -16.25 17.32
CA VAL A 241 8.35 -16.00 16.38
C VAL A 241 7.81 -16.14 14.98
N GLN A 242 8.08 -15.14 14.13
CA GLN A 242 7.56 -15.08 12.78
C GLN A 242 8.65 -14.73 11.78
N GLY A 243 8.64 -15.40 10.63
CA GLY A 243 9.49 -15.10 9.49
C GLY A 243 8.66 -14.78 8.26
N GLU A 244 9.08 -13.77 7.50
CA GLU A 244 8.45 -13.38 6.23
C GLU A 244 9.51 -13.22 5.15
N TRP A 245 9.21 -13.71 3.97
CA TRP A 245 10.02 -13.57 2.77
C TRP A 245 9.16 -13.00 1.65
N THR A 246 9.63 -11.90 1.03
CA THR A 246 9.03 -11.34 -0.16
C THR A 246 9.99 -11.43 -1.33
N HIS A 247 9.53 -11.96 -2.46
CA HIS A 247 10.29 -12.07 -3.71
C HIS A 247 9.60 -11.33 -4.85
N HIS A 248 10.37 -10.50 -5.56
CA HIS A 248 9.94 -9.83 -6.80
C HIS A 248 10.48 -10.58 -8.01
N PHE A 249 9.64 -11.37 -8.69
CA PHE A 249 10.01 -12.06 -9.93
C PHE A 249 10.30 -11.07 -11.06
N SER A 250 9.53 -9.97 -11.08
CA SER A 250 9.63 -8.90 -12.06
C SER A 250 9.02 -7.60 -11.46
N PRO A 251 9.10 -6.46 -12.15
CA PRO A 251 8.36 -5.26 -11.73
C PRO A 251 6.85 -5.46 -11.65
N LYS A 252 6.32 -6.49 -12.30
CA LYS A 252 4.88 -6.79 -12.36
C LYS A 252 4.42 -7.83 -11.35
N TRP A 253 5.30 -8.65 -10.79
CA TRP A 253 4.92 -9.77 -9.94
C TRP A 253 5.74 -9.86 -8.66
N SER A 254 5.05 -10.07 -7.53
CA SER A 254 5.69 -10.38 -6.25
C SER A 254 4.96 -11.49 -5.51
N LEU A 255 5.72 -12.31 -4.80
CA LEU A 255 5.26 -13.35 -3.87
C LEU A 255 5.71 -12.98 -2.47
N THR A 256 4.82 -13.10 -1.50
CA THR A 256 5.16 -13.02 -0.07
C THR A 256 4.78 -14.34 0.59
N ALA A 257 5.68 -14.92 1.34
CA ALA A 257 5.44 -16.09 2.17
C ALA A 257 5.77 -15.74 3.63
N ASN A 258 4.91 -16.16 4.54
CA ASN A 258 5.02 -15.91 5.97
C ASN A 258 4.80 -17.20 6.75
N ALA A 259 5.56 -17.43 7.83
CA ALA A 259 5.35 -18.51 8.76
C ALA A 259 5.61 -18.04 10.20
N ALA A 260 4.80 -18.52 11.14
CA ALA A 260 4.99 -18.22 12.55
C ALA A 260 4.71 -19.45 13.42
N PHE A 261 5.39 -19.49 14.59
CA PHE A 261 5.18 -20.45 15.66
C PHE A 261 4.98 -19.67 16.95
N ALA A 262 4.03 -20.12 17.76
CA ALA A 262 3.67 -19.39 18.96
C ALA A 262 3.26 -20.28 20.13
N THR A 263 3.22 -19.63 21.29
CA THR A 263 2.58 -20.11 22.50
C THR A 263 1.23 -19.40 22.69
N LYS A 264 0.56 -19.58 23.83
CA LYS A 264 -0.75 -19.01 24.19
C LYS A 264 -1.08 -17.66 23.56
N TYR A 265 -2.33 -17.45 23.20
CA TYR A 265 -3.01 -16.29 22.57
C TYR A 265 -2.76 -16.09 21.09
N PHE A 266 -1.59 -16.40 20.58
CA PHE A 266 -1.36 -16.46 19.16
C PHE A 266 -1.72 -17.83 18.60
N PRO A 267 -2.03 -17.96 17.30
CA PRO A 267 -2.10 -19.27 16.67
C PRO A 267 -0.78 -20.02 16.84
N ASP A 268 -0.87 -21.29 17.27
CA ASP A 268 0.34 -22.13 17.45
C ASP A 268 1.23 -22.17 16.21
N ILE A 269 0.55 -22.23 15.05
CA ILE A 269 1.18 -22.23 13.72
C ILE A 269 0.40 -21.27 12.83
N THR A 270 1.13 -20.43 12.15
CA THR A 270 0.61 -19.59 11.06
C THR A 270 1.44 -19.82 9.81
N ALA A 271 0.80 -19.94 8.64
CA ALA A 271 1.47 -19.98 7.35
C ALA A 271 0.58 -19.22 6.34
N ASP A 272 1.15 -18.21 5.68
CA ASP A 272 0.42 -17.41 4.69
C ASP A 272 1.26 -17.26 3.43
N VAL A 273 0.62 -17.31 2.27
CA VAL A 273 1.23 -17.02 0.97
C VAL A 273 0.36 -16.05 0.21
N ALA A 274 0.95 -14.99 -0.32
CA ALA A 274 0.27 -13.96 -1.09
C ALA A 274 1.00 -13.69 -2.41
N LEU A 275 0.26 -13.66 -3.51
CA LEU A 275 0.75 -13.31 -4.85
C LEU A 275 0.12 -11.99 -5.27
N ARG A 276 0.93 -11.04 -5.74
CA ARG A 276 0.49 -9.73 -6.26
C ARG A 276 0.93 -9.51 -7.68
N HIS A 277 0.03 -8.93 -8.46
CA HIS A 277 0.27 -8.49 -9.83
C HIS A 277 0.03 -6.98 -9.98
N TYR A 278 1.05 -6.27 -10.44
CA TYR A 278 1.03 -4.82 -10.70
C TYR A 278 0.67 -4.58 -12.16
N LEU A 279 -0.50 -4.01 -12.38
CA LEU A 279 -1.07 -3.73 -13.69
C LEU A 279 -0.69 -2.32 -14.19
N LYS A 280 -1.06 -2.01 -15.43
CA LYS A 280 -0.96 -0.66 -15.99
C LYS A 280 -1.85 0.33 -15.22
N ASN A 281 -1.50 1.62 -15.28
CA ASN A 281 -2.26 2.70 -14.63
C ASN A 281 -2.41 2.51 -13.11
N ASP A 282 -1.38 1.95 -12.45
CA ASP A 282 -1.26 1.81 -11.00
C ASP A 282 -2.38 1.00 -10.34
N TRP A 283 -2.94 0.05 -11.07
CA TRP A 283 -3.76 -1.00 -10.52
C TRP A 283 -2.91 -2.13 -9.95
N GLU A 284 -3.36 -2.69 -8.85
CA GLU A 284 -2.76 -3.86 -8.20
C GLU A 284 -3.85 -4.87 -7.89
N ILE A 285 -3.61 -6.13 -8.19
CA ILE A 285 -4.49 -7.24 -7.84
C ILE A 285 -3.68 -8.27 -7.06
N GLY A 286 -4.24 -8.80 -6.00
CA GLY A 286 -3.60 -9.82 -5.17
C GLY A 286 -4.54 -10.95 -4.81
N ALA A 287 -3.97 -12.11 -4.56
CA ALA A 287 -4.65 -13.25 -3.97
C ALA A 287 -3.76 -13.84 -2.87
N HIS A 288 -4.38 -14.36 -1.82
CA HIS A 288 -3.65 -15.00 -0.73
C HIS A 288 -4.38 -16.20 -0.16
N VAL A 289 -3.61 -17.09 0.41
CA VAL A 289 -4.09 -18.23 1.19
C VAL A 289 -3.32 -18.25 2.51
N GLY A 290 -4.04 -18.52 3.60
CA GLY A 290 -3.47 -18.57 4.94
C GLY A 290 -4.03 -19.75 5.73
N TYR A 291 -3.18 -20.31 6.57
CA TYR A 291 -3.50 -21.37 7.51
C TYR A 291 -3.11 -20.93 8.92
N ARG A 292 -4.00 -21.13 9.86
CA ARG A 292 -3.75 -20.91 11.30
C ARG A 292 -4.26 -22.08 12.11
N ARG A 293 -3.46 -22.52 13.08
CA ARG A 293 -3.90 -23.45 14.12
C ARG A 293 -4.20 -22.65 15.38
N VAL A 294 -5.49 -22.48 15.68
CA VAL A 294 -6.00 -21.56 16.71
C VAL A 294 -6.40 -22.36 17.95
N ALA A 295 -6.05 -21.87 19.13
CA ALA A 295 -6.58 -22.40 20.40
C ALA A 295 -7.96 -21.79 20.71
N ALA A 296 -8.91 -22.61 21.03
CA ALA A 296 -10.20 -22.23 21.59
C ALA A 296 -10.28 -22.68 23.05
N TYR A 297 -10.79 -21.81 23.90
CA TYR A 297 -10.91 -22.06 25.33
C TYR A 297 -12.37 -22.15 25.72
N THR A 298 -12.75 -23.19 26.47
CA THR A 298 -14.06 -23.35 27.03
C THR A 298 -13.97 -23.50 28.56
N LYS A 299 -14.86 -22.87 29.32
CA LYS A 299 -14.88 -22.99 30.79
C LYS A 299 -15.12 -24.42 31.19
N ARG A 300 -14.37 -24.92 32.17
CA ARG A 300 -14.55 -26.22 32.80
C ARG A 300 -15.17 -26.01 34.16
N TYR A 301 -16.28 -26.69 34.40
CA TYR A 301 -16.96 -26.71 35.65
C TYR A 301 -16.99 -28.15 36.19
N GLU A 302 -16.75 -28.29 37.48
CA GLU A 302 -16.84 -29.57 38.17
C GLU A 302 -17.88 -29.46 39.28
N TRP A 303 -18.63 -30.54 39.48
CA TRP A 303 -19.61 -30.60 40.55
C TRP A 303 -18.91 -30.73 41.91
N ASN A 304 -19.28 -29.89 42.88
CA ASN A 304 -18.77 -29.94 44.25
C ASN A 304 -19.92 -30.24 45.23
N ASP A 305 -19.89 -31.43 45.81
CA ASP A 305 -20.87 -31.88 46.77
C ASP A 305 -20.84 -31.10 48.10
N GLU A 306 -19.72 -30.50 48.46
CA GLU A 306 -19.56 -29.69 49.69
C GLU A 306 -20.37 -28.38 49.65
N PHE A 307 -20.69 -27.86 48.46
CA PHE A 307 -21.47 -26.63 48.31
C PHE A 307 -22.93 -26.78 48.74
N PHE A 308 -23.45 -28.01 48.77
CA PHE A 308 -24.82 -28.31 49.22
C PHE A 308 -24.98 -28.38 50.75
N ALA A 309 -23.89 -28.54 51.48
CA ALA A 309 -23.94 -28.65 52.96
C ALA A 309 -24.20 -27.30 53.66
N GLY A 310 -24.11 -26.16 52.95
CA GLY A 310 -24.23 -24.80 53.51
C GLY A 310 -25.60 -24.12 53.37
N GLY A 311 -26.59 -24.70 52.70
CA GLY A 311 -27.99 -24.22 52.71
C GLY A 311 -28.30 -22.93 51.91
N THR A 312 -27.40 -22.40 51.14
CA THR A 312 -27.67 -21.32 50.16
C THR A 312 -27.80 -21.92 48.79
N GLY A 313 -28.97 -21.95 48.21
CA GLY A 313 -29.37 -22.68 47.00
C GLY A 313 -28.67 -22.36 45.68
N ASP A 314 -27.38 -22.13 45.70
CA ASP A 314 -26.55 -21.92 44.50
C ASP A 314 -26.02 -23.25 43.98
N ASN A 315 -26.11 -23.43 42.69
CA ASN A 315 -25.79 -24.63 41.94
C ASN A 315 -24.36 -25.13 42.24
N GLY A 316 -24.21 -26.41 42.54
CA GLY A 316 -22.99 -27.06 42.94
C GLY A 316 -21.88 -27.21 41.89
N TYR A 317 -21.88 -26.41 40.83
CA TYR A 317 -20.81 -26.38 39.84
C TYR A 317 -19.79 -25.26 40.13
N LEU A 318 -18.55 -25.65 40.39
CA LEU A 318 -17.44 -24.72 40.56
C LEU A 318 -16.63 -24.63 39.27
N PHE A 319 -16.23 -23.40 38.93
CA PHE A 319 -15.26 -23.19 37.86
C PHE A 319 -13.90 -23.76 38.29
N THR A 320 -13.38 -24.76 37.55
CA THR A 320 -12.10 -25.41 37.86
C THR A 320 -11.01 -25.10 36.85
N GLY A 321 -11.31 -24.26 35.83
CA GLY A 321 -10.33 -23.85 34.85
C GLY A 321 -10.86 -23.84 33.42
N TRP A 322 -9.95 -24.01 32.48
CA TRP A 322 -10.24 -23.93 31.06
C TRP A 322 -9.88 -25.24 30.37
N ASN A 323 -10.75 -25.69 29.47
CA ASN A 323 -10.43 -26.70 28.47
C ASN A 323 -9.89 -26.00 27.23
N GLU A 324 -8.69 -26.36 26.80
CA GLU A 324 -8.11 -25.90 25.55
C GLU A 324 -8.39 -26.93 24.45
N SER A 325 -8.96 -26.46 23.34
CA SER A 325 -9.12 -27.24 22.13
C SER A 325 -8.38 -26.53 20.98
N LYS A 326 -7.81 -27.27 20.05
CA LYS A 326 -7.10 -26.69 18.90
C LYS A 326 -7.87 -26.98 17.64
N THR A 327 -8.08 -25.95 16.85
CA THR A 327 -8.83 -26.02 15.61
C THR A 327 -8.09 -25.32 14.48
N ASN A 328 -8.42 -25.70 13.25
CA ASN A 328 -7.78 -25.18 12.05
C ASN A 328 -8.63 -24.09 11.43
N LEU A 329 -7.98 -23.00 11.05
CA LEU A 329 -8.57 -21.88 10.31
C LEU A 329 -7.84 -21.78 8.96
N LEU A 330 -8.58 -21.94 7.89
CA LEU A 330 -8.10 -21.69 6.53
C LEU A 330 -8.69 -20.36 6.06
N THR A 331 -7.83 -19.50 5.49
CA THR A 331 -8.21 -18.22 4.90
C THR A 331 -7.87 -18.24 3.41
N VAL A 332 -8.79 -17.80 2.56
CA VAL A 332 -8.56 -17.52 1.15
C VAL A 332 -9.08 -16.12 0.87
N GLY A 333 -8.28 -15.28 0.24
CA GLY A 333 -8.70 -13.91 0.00
C GLY A 333 -8.13 -13.30 -1.26
N GLY A 334 -8.69 -12.15 -1.60
CA GLY A 334 -8.27 -11.32 -2.72
C GLY A 334 -8.22 -9.85 -2.34
N GLU A 335 -7.33 -9.12 -2.98
CA GLU A 335 -7.21 -7.68 -2.84
C GLU A 335 -7.15 -6.99 -4.19
N LEU A 336 -7.72 -5.80 -4.25
CA LEU A 336 -7.63 -4.90 -5.39
C LEU A 336 -7.24 -3.52 -4.86
N ALA A 337 -6.23 -2.89 -5.47
CA ALA A 337 -5.85 -1.55 -5.12
C ALA A 337 -5.61 -0.69 -6.36
N LYS A 338 -5.80 0.62 -6.22
CA LYS A 338 -5.49 1.62 -7.22
C LYS A 338 -4.88 2.84 -6.57
N THR A 339 -3.78 3.30 -7.14
CA THR A 339 -3.20 4.60 -6.78
C THR A 339 -3.63 5.65 -7.81
N ILE A 340 -4.18 6.75 -7.33
CA ILE A 340 -4.59 7.91 -8.12
C ILE A 340 -3.84 9.10 -7.52
N GLU A 341 -2.79 9.56 -8.21
CA GLU A 341 -1.90 10.62 -7.74
C GLU A 341 -1.36 10.35 -6.33
N VAL A 342 -1.88 11.03 -5.32
CA VAL A 342 -1.46 10.95 -3.91
C VAL A 342 -2.40 10.13 -3.04
N VAL A 343 -3.41 9.49 -3.63
CA VAL A 343 -4.38 8.65 -2.90
C VAL A 343 -4.31 7.22 -3.40
N ARG A 344 -4.12 6.27 -2.49
CA ARG A 344 -4.25 4.84 -2.77
C ARG A 344 -5.54 4.32 -2.14
N LEU A 345 -6.41 3.77 -2.96
CA LEU A 345 -7.62 3.05 -2.55
C LEU A 345 -7.34 1.56 -2.59
N ASN A 346 -7.88 0.82 -1.65
CA ASN A 346 -7.79 -0.64 -1.64
C ASN A 346 -9.09 -1.27 -1.13
N THR A 347 -9.37 -2.44 -1.66
CA THR A 347 -10.43 -3.34 -1.19
C THR A 347 -9.83 -4.72 -0.96
N LYS A 348 -10.32 -5.42 0.06
CA LYS A 348 -9.88 -6.77 0.39
C LYS A 348 -11.10 -7.60 0.79
N ILE A 349 -11.16 -8.84 0.36
CA ILE A 349 -12.19 -9.80 0.75
C ILE A 349 -11.48 -11.07 1.20
N ASP A 350 -11.77 -11.49 2.43
CA ASP A 350 -11.28 -12.73 3.03
C ASP A 350 -12.44 -13.69 3.26
N MET A 351 -12.22 -14.94 2.91
CA MET A 351 -13.10 -16.07 3.18
C MET A 351 -12.39 -16.99 4.17
N HIS A 352 -13.07 -17.33 5.24
CA HIS A 352 -12.52 -18.12 6.34
C HIS A 352 -13.31 -19.41 6.49
N PHE A 353 -12.61 -20.52 6.57
CA PHE A 353 -13.16 -21.84 6.85
C PHE A 353 -12.70 -22.28 8.25
N PHE A 354 -13.62 -22.32 9.19
CA PHE A 354 -13.36 -22.55 10.59
C PHE A 354 -14.47 -23.42 11.21
N ASN A 355 -14.11 -24.53 11.87
CA ASN A 355 -15.06 -25.47 12.48
C ASN A 355 -16.19 -25.92 11.52
N SER A 356 -15.81 -26.29 10.27
CA SER A 356 -16.72 -26.71 9.20
C SER A 356 -17.73 -25.63 8.76
N ASN A 357 -17.57 -24.39 9.19
CA ASN A 357 -18.39 -23.25 8.80
C ASN A 357 -17.60 -22.30 7.91
N PHE A 358 -18.35 -21.52 7.13
CA PHE A 358 -17.84 -20.48 6.26
C PHE A 358 -18.13 -19.10 6.87
N TYR A 359 -17.08 -18.25 6.87
CA TYR A 359 -17.17 -16.87 7.33
C TYR A 359 -16.47 -15.97 6.32
N TYR A 360 -16.76 -14.68 6.34
CA TYR A 360 -16.13 -13.71 5.44
C TYR A 360 -15.85 -12.38 6.14
N ASN A 361 -14.92 -11.63 5.58
CA ASN A 361 -14.67 -10.24 5.91
C ASN A 361 -14.41 -9.46 4.62
N ALA A 362 -15.07 -8.32 4.45
CA ALA A 362 -14.84 -7.38 3.36
C ALA A 362 -14.33 -6.07 3.93
N GLN A 363 -13.23 -5.57 3.40
CA GLN A 363 -12.55 -4.36 3.85
C GLN A 363 -12.38 -3.38 2.69
N ILE A 364 -12.53 -2.10 2.99
CA ILE A 364 -12.13 -0.99 2.14
C ILE A 364 -11.15 -0.11 2.89
N GLY A 365 -10.22 0.51 2.17
CA GLY A 365 -9.24 1.40 2.75
C GLY A 365 -8.84 2.50 1.80
N ALA A 366 -8.39 3.61 2.38
CA ALA A 366 -7.81 4.73 1.66
C ALA A 366 -6.53 5.17 2.37
N LYS A 367 -5.49 5.44 1.60
CA LYS A 367 -4.23 5.99 2.09
C LYS A 367 -3.89 7.24 1.29
N TYR A 368 -3.75 8.35 1.99
CA TYR A 368 -3.37 9.65 1.43
C TYR A 368 -1.92 9.96 1.76
N PHE A 369 -1.15 10.39 0.76
CA PHE A 369 0.26 10.76 0.88
C PHE A 369 0.41 12.28 0.76
N PRO A 370 0.36 13.03 1.89
CA PRO A 370 0.39 14.50 1.88
C PRO A 370 1.76 15.08 1.55
N ALA A 371 2.80 14.26 1.63
CA ALA A 371 4.18 14.67 1.40
C ALA A 371 4.78 13.94 0.20
N SER A 372 5.84 14.51 -0.37
CA SER A 372 6.56 13.93 -1.50
C SER A 372 7.39 12.70 -1.14
N ASP A 373 7.42 12.29 0.13
CA ASP A 373 8.00 11.03 0.56
C ASP A 373 6.93 9.92 0.59
N THR A 374 7.36 8.67 0.37
CA THR A 374 6.46 7.52 0.33
C THR A 374 6.09 6.97 1.71
N LYS A 375 6.71 7.45 2.79
CA LYS A 375 6.50 6.97 4.16
C LYS A 375 5.48 7.80 4.93
N THR A 376 5.39 9.11 4.67
CA THR A 376 4.40 9.98 5.31
C THR A 376 3.03 9.75 4.69
N ASN A 377 2.07 9.30 5.49
CA ASN A 377 0.72 9.02 5.02
C ASN A 377 -0.32 9.13 6.14
N ILE A 378 -1.57 9.35 5.74
CA ILE A 378 -2.77 9.22 6.57
C ILE A 378 -3.58 8.08 5.95
N ASN A 379 -4.08 7.17 6.77
CA ASN A 379 -4.88 6.04 6.33
C ASN A 379 -6.20 5.96 7.09
N ALA A 380 -7.25 5.57 6.38
CA ALA A 380 -8.55 5.24 6.92
C ALA A 380 -8.99 3.89 6.35
N MET A 381 -9.67 3.10 7.16
CA MET A 381 -10.17 1.79 6.76
C MET A 381 -11.51 1.48 7.42
N ALA A 382 -12.29 0.65 6.76
CA ALA A 382 -13.51 0.08 7.31
C ALA A 382 -13.67 -1.36 6.84
N SER A 383 -14.21 -2.22 7.68
CA SER A 383 -14.55 -3.59 7.30
C SER A 383 -15.87 -4.05 7.87
N ILE A 384 -16.47 -5.05 7.23
CA ILE A 384 -17.68 -5.72 7.64
C ILE A 384 -17.62 -7.19 7.26
N GLY A 385 -18.14 -8.06 8.13
CA GLY A 385 -18.19 -9.48 7.81
C GLY A 385 -18.65 -10.34 8.98
N SER A 386 -18.78 -11.63 8.77
CA SER A 386 -19.06 -12.63 9.81
C SER A 386 -17.80 -13.12 10.53
N ALA A 387 -16.60 -12.64 10.12
CA ALA A 387 -15.32 -12.84 10.75
C ALA A 387 -14.68 -11.49 11.09
N PRO A 388 -13.78 -11.42 12.09
CA PRO A 388 -12.96 -10.23 12.29
C PRO A 388 -11.99 -10.03 11.13
N GLU A 389 -11.47 -8.82 10.99
CA GLU A 389 -10.43 -8.48 10.02
C GLU A 389 -9.17 -9.30 10.30
N THR A 390 -8.44 -9.69 9.24
CA THR A 390 -7.31 -10.64 9.32
C THR A 390 -6.21 -10.21 10.30
N ALA A 391 -5.94 -8.90 10.43
CA ALA A 391 -4.95 -8.40 11.37
C ALA A 391 -5.37 -8.60 12.84
N VAL A 392 -6.66 -8.71 13.12
CA VAL A 392 -7.22 -8.96 14.45
C VAL A 392 -7.24 -10.44 14.79
N LEU A 393 -7.22 -11.33 13.79
CA LEU A 393 -7.33 -12.79 13.99
C LEU A 393 -6.28 -13.37 14.92
N ASP A 394 -5.05 -12.80 14.90
CA ASP A 394 -3.94 -13.33 15.70
C ASP A 394 -4.11 -13.08 17.21
N TYR A 395 -4.97 -12.15 17.61
CA TYR A 395 -5.26 -11.87 19.01
C TYR A 395 -6.77 -11.81 19.34
N ALA A 396 -7.62 -12.07 18.33
CA ALA A 396 -9.06 -12.12 18.52
C ALA A 396 -9.46 -13.24 19.48
N LEU A 397 -10.55 -13.02 20.21
CA LEU A 397 -11.11 -14.04 21.06
C LEU A 397 -11.82 -15.11 20.20
N PRO A 398 -11.67 -16.40 20.56
CA PRO A 398 -12.46 -17.47 19.93
C PRO A 398 -13.96 -17.19 20.12
N GLY A 399 -14.76 -17.21 19.13
CA GLY A 399 -16.20 -16.89 19.20
C GLY A 399 -16.60 -15.62 18.47
N SER A 400 -15.63 -14.83 18.02
CA SER A 400 -15.88 -13.68 17.15
C SER A 400 -16.33 -14.07 15.72
N PHE A 401 -16.31 -15.35 15.42
CA PHE A 401 -16.81 -15.92 14.17
C PHE A 401 -18.26 -16.35 14.37
N SER A 402 -19.23 -15.58 14.05
CA SER A 402 -20.64 -16.02 13.98
C SER A 402 -21.61 -14.87 13.75
N HIS A 403 -21.20 -13.64 13.99
CA HIS A 403 -22.06 -12.46 13.90
C HIS A 403 -21.39 -11.38 13.04
N THR A 404 -22.17 -10.41 12.62
CA THR A 404 -21.63 -9.28 11.85
C THR A 404 -20.68 -8.47 12.70
N ASN A 405 -19.40 -8.47 12.29
CA ASN A 405 -18.36 -7.62 12.84
C ASN A 405 -18.18 -6.42 11.92
N THR A 406 -18.09 -5.23 12.49
CA THR A 406 -17.74 -4.02 11.77
C THR A 406 -16.48 -3.40 12.37
N MET A 407 -15.62 -2.83 11.57
CA MET A 407 -14.44 -2.13 12.02
C MET A 407 -14.31 -0.79 11.28
N VAL A 408 -13.89 0.24 12.01
CA VAL A 408 -13.46 1.51 11.45
C VAL A 408 -12.11 1.86 12.07
N GLY A 409 -11.16 2.26 11.23
CA GLY A 409 -9.81 2.61 11.65
C GLY A 409 -9.32 3.90 11.01
N LEU A 410 -8.56 4.66 11.78
CA LEU A 410 -7.87 5.87 11.33
C LEU A 410 -6.45 5.86 11.88
N GLY A 411 -5.49 6.23 11.04
CA GLY A 411 -4.09 6.28 11.45
C GLY A 411 -3.22 7.05 10.48
N GLY A 412 -1.92 6.99 10.72
CA GLY A 412 -0.94 7.61 9.85
C GLY A 412 0.48 7.30 10.26
N GLN A 413 1.38 7.63 9.36
CA GLN A 413 2.83 7.55 9.56
C GLN A 413 3.46 8.87 9.17
N TYR A 414 4.51 9.26 9.87
CA TYR A 414 5.27 10.46 9.60
C TYR A 414 6.76 10.16 9.57
N MET A 415 7.42 10.48 8.46
CA MET A 415 8.87 10.41 8.34
C MET A 415 9.51 11.62 9.02
N VAL A 416 10.05 11.41 10.21
CA VAL A 416 10.76 12.43 10.99
C VAL A 416 12.12 12.77 10.32
N SER A 417 12.80 11.72 9.85
CA SER A 417 14.07 11.81 9.12
C SER A 417 14.18 10.64 8.15
N PRO A 418 15.15 10.61 7.22
CA PRO A 418 15.37 9.43 6.37
C PRO A 418 15.51 8.11 7.13
N ASN A 419 16.01 8.19 8.37
CA ASN A 419 16.26 7.04 9.21
C ASN A 419 15.12 6.68 10.16
N ILE A 420 14.21 7.63 10.45
CA ILE A 420 13.19 7.46 11.51
C ILE A 420 11.80 7.78 10.97
N THR A 421 10.90 6.83 11.12
CA THR A 421 9.47 7.00 10.86
C THR A 421 8.68 6.60 12.10
N ILE A 422 7.69 7.38 12.46
CA ILE A 422 6.76 7.10 13.56
C ILE A 422 5.36 6.88 13.01
N GLY A 423 4.57 6.02 13.64
CA GLY A 423 3.20 5.71 13.24
C GLY A 423 2.28 5.59 14.43
N LEU A 424 1.03 5.97 14.21
CA LEU A 424 -0.07 5.78 15.16
C LEU A 424 -1.33 5.37 14.39
N MET A 425 -2.08 4.41 14.93
CA MET A 425 -3.37 4.01 14.38
C MET A 425 -4.32 3.63 15.51
N GLY A 426 -5.57 4.03 15.38
CA GLY A 426 -6.67 3.60 16.22
C GLY A 426 -7.72 2.87 15.42
N THR A 427 -8.31 1.80 15.96
CA THR A 427 -9.47 1.13 15.38
C THR A 427 -10.55 0.92 16.42
N TRP A 428 -11.78 1.03 16.00
CA TRP A 428 -12.96 0.62 16.73
C TRP A 428 -13.63 -0.53 16.00
N ASN A 429 -13.98 -1.60 16.75
CA ASN A 429 -14.62 -2.77 16.19
C ASN A 429 -15.88 -3.07 17.00
N THR A 430 -16.96 -3.46 16.34
CA THR A 430 -18.01 -4.22 16.98
C THR A 430 -17.56 -5.68 17.09
N TYR A 431 -17.74 -6.28 18.24
CA TYR A 431 -17.19 -7.60 18.50
C TYR A 431 -18.23 -8.45 19.22
N TYR A 432 -18.39 -9.66 18.76
CA TYR A 432 -19.25 -10.63 19.40
C TYR A 432 -18.44 -11.82 19.89
N ASN A 433 -18.60 -12.21 21.12
CA ASN A 433 -18.11 -13.46 21.63
C ASN A 433 -19.28 -14.27 22.20
N GLN A 434 -19.43 -15.48 21.72
CA GLN A 434 -20.37 -16.43 22.34
C GLN A 434 -19.65 -17.16 23.44
N THR A 435 -20.03 -16.87 24.67
CA THR A 435 -19.68 -17.73 25.80
C THR A 435 -20.96 -18.37 26.33
N ASN A 436 -20.91 -19.65 26.49
CA ASN A 436 -21.93 -20.37 27.22
C ASN A 436 -21.63 -20.22 28.71
N THR A 437 -22.35 -19.35 29.38
CA THR A 437 -22.33 -19.29 30.84
C THR A 437 -23.43 -20.22 31.36
N VAL A 438 -23.07 -21.17 32.18
CA VAL A 438 -24.04 -22.03 32.85
C VAL A 438 -24.70 -21.23 33.96
N ARG A 439 -25.96 -20.87 33.81
CA ARG A 439 -26.79 -20.30 34.87
C ARG A 439 -27.70 -21.40 35.43
N GLY A 440 -27.28 -22.01 36.50
CA GLY A 440 -28.11 -22.89 37.25
C GLY A 440 -28.52 -24.22 36.57
N ILE A 441 -29.01 -25.14 37.34
CA ILE A 441 -29.74 -26.31 36.87
C ILE A 441 -31.23 -25.95 36.91
N SER A 442 -31.86 -25.93 35.74
CA SER A 442 -33.35 -25.85 35.66
C SER A 442 -33.96 -27.05 36.35
N PRO A 443 -35.20 -26.97 36.88
CA PRO A 443 -35.91 -28.11 37.44
C PRO A 443 -35.99 -29.33 36.51
N SER A 444 -35.72 -29.17 35.23
CA SER A 444 -35.65 -30.22 34.21
C SER A 444 -34.24 -30.76 33.94
N ASN A 445 -33.25 -30.44 34.78
CA ASN A 445 -31.82 -30.81 34.57
C ASN A 445 -31.20 -30.26 33.26
N GLN A 446 -31.76 -29.25 32.69
CA GLN A 446 -31.18 -28.59 31.53
C GLN A 446 -30.25 -27.43 31.95
N ILE A 447 -29.05 -27.41 31.41
CA ILE A 447 -28.10 -26.32 31.59
C ILE A 447 -28.54 -25.16 30.71
N GLU A 448 -28.95 -24.04 31.30
CA GLU A 448 -29.16 -22.81 30.55
C GLU A 448 -27.84 -22.16 30.19
N SER A 449 -27.59 -22.08 28.93
CA SER A 449 -26.43 -21.33 28.40
C SER A 449 -26.86 -19.91 27.99
N ILE A 450 -26.17 -18.91 28.50
CA ILE A 450 -26.35 -17.53 28.08
C ILE A 450 -25.15 -17.11 27.22
N SER A 451 -25.45 -16.62 26.04
CA SER A 451 -24.41 -15.99 25.18
C SER A 451 -24.24 -14.52 25.57
N THR A 452 -23.05 -14.14 25.93
CA THR A 452 -22.69 -12.74 26.17
C THR A 452 -22.14 -12.10 24.91
N ARG A 453 -22.51 -10.86 24.71
CA ARG A 453 -22.11 -10.04 23.54
C ARG A 453 -21.15 -8.97 23.98
N TYR A 454 -19.92 -8.99 23.42
CA TYR A 454 -19.04 -7.83 23.50
C TYR A 454 -19.49 -6.78 22.48
N LYS A 455 -19.65 -5.55 22.93
CA LYS A 455 -20.15 -4.51 22.04
C LYS A 455 -19.02 -3.79 21.30
N ASN A 456 -17.89 -3.57 21.94
CA ASN A 456 -16.83 -2.71 21.42
C ASN A 456 -15.45 -3.27 21.74
N LEU A 457 -14.55 -3.21 20.73
CA LEU A 457 -13.13 -3.46 20.88
C LEU A 457 -12.37 -2.24 20.35
N TYR A 458 -11.57 -1.61 21.18
CA TYR A 458 -10.73 -0.47 20.83
C TYR A 458 -9.26 -0.90 20.74
N ASN A 459 -8.63 -0.64 19.61
CA ASN A 459 -7.21 -0.92 19.42
C ASN A 459 -6.44 0.38 19.17
N ILE A 460 -5.29 0.50 19.78
CA ILE A 460 -4.32 1.56 19.54
C ILE A 460 -2.99 0.91 19.20
N TYR A 461 -2.42 1.30 18.06
CA TYR A 461 -1.11 0.87 17.58
C TYR A 461 -0.16 2.07 17.59
N ALA A 462 0.98 1.92 18.22
CA ALA A 462 2.09 2.88 18.15
C ALA A 462 3.30 2.17 17.53
N GLN A 463 3.97 2.83 16.60
CA GLN A 463 5.05 2.21 15.82
C GLN A 463 6.23 3.18 15.67
N VAL A 464 7.44 2.66 15.75
CA VAL A 464 8.68 3.38 15.42
C VAL A 464 9.51 2.51 14.51
N TYR A 465 9.92 3.07 13.38
CA TYR A 465 10.81 2.43 12.40
C TYR A 465 12.15 3.15 12.38
N ILE A 466 13.23 2.41 12.48
CA ILE A 466 14.62 2.90 12.42
C ILE A 466 15.31 2.17 11.26
N SER A 467 15.63 2.92 10.19
CA SER A 467 16.28 2.39 8.99
C SER A 467 17.77 2.77 8.97
N PHE A 468 18.67 1.85 8.49
CA PHE A 468 20.12 2.05 8.42
C PHE A 468 20.80 1.19 7.36
#